data_eed731f146e3c51c58120ac4ca1db5a2
#
_entry.id   eed731f146e3c51c58120ac4ca1db5a2
#
_cell.length_a   1.000
_cell.length_b   1.000
_cell.length_c   1.000
_cell.angle_alpha   90.00
_cell.angle_beta   90.00
_cell.angle_gamma   90.00
#
_symmetry.space_group_name_H-M   'P 1'
#
loop_
_entity.id
_entity.type
_entity.pdbx_description
1 polymer ?
#
loop_
_entity_poly.entity_id
_entity_poly.type
_entity_poly.pdbx_seq_one_letter_code
_entity_poly.pdbx_strand_id
1 'polypeptide(L)'
;MEKVSLIIPIYNAEMYLKRCLDSVVAQTYPALEILLVNDGSRDHSLAICEEYEKKDDRIHIIDKENTGVSDSRNVAIAAATGTYLQFMDSDDWLTPDATERLVTLAEMTRADLVIGDFYRVDGDHYALKSHIPETGVMDRRAFAEHMMEDPADFYYGVMWNKLYRRDLVEKYHLGCTTELNWCEDFLFNLAYIRRAERFCALQAPVYYYMKRKGSLAGSQLLKTNVMQVRLLLLEYYKELYQSIGLYEDNKAKINAFVLMVARDGSVNRLPLVGDAEKLDEDLVLEEPSRKKLSKLSEKRGNKDPETEDRGKTKDGRHVRKAEDLLEKLSEKPRKAGDSVKALKEKAFVHVEHTFQPVFDDRCRVLILGTFPSVKSRENQFYYGHPQNRFWRVISALTGELLPVTIDDKKRMLLSHHIGIWDVVQECDIHGSSDSSIRNVVPSDIASLVKDCPDIRIFGNGDAACRLYRKYCQESVGKDITRLPSTSPANAIFTVDRLIEAWEEAVGPLLENA
;
A
#
# COMPACT_ATOMS: atom_id res chain seq x y z
N MET A 1 -38.16 10.36 4.69
CA MET A 1 -36.73 10.74 4.62
C MET A 1 -35.94 9.51 5.07
N GLU A 2 -35.12 9.00 4.19
CA GLU A 2 -34.41 7.75 4.40
C GLU A 2 -33.23 7.96 5.37
N LYS A 3 -33.02 7.05 6.32
CA LYS A 3 -31.95 7.15 7.29
C LYS A 3 -30.59 6.76 6.68
N VAL A 4 -29.53 7.48 7.00
CA VAL A 4 -28.16 7.19 6.61
C VAL A 4 -27.33 6.83 7.82
N SER A 5 -26.65 5.68 7.79
CA SER A 5 -25.63 5.34 8.77
C SER A 5 -24.27 5.81 8.26
N LEU A 6 -23.72 6.85 8.89
CA LEU A 6 -22.40 7.39 8.62
C LEU A 6 -21.38 6.68 9.53
N ILE A 7 -20.44 5.97 8.94
CA ILE A 7 -19.49 5.07 9.60
C ILE A 7 -18.11 5.70 9.63
N ILE A 8 -17.52 5.86 10.81
CA ILE A 8 -16.22 6.51 11.03
C ILE A 8 -15.34 5.61 11.91
N PRO A 9 -14.40 4.85 11.33
CA PRO A 9 -13.40 4.14 12.11
C PRO A 9 -12.35 5.12 12.67
N ILE A 10 -11.98 4.94 13.94
CA ILE A 10 -11.12 5.87 14.68
C ILE A 10 -9.99 5.10 15.35
N TYR A 11 -8.74 5.47 15.06
CA TYR A 11 -7.57 4.96 15.76
C TYR A 11 -6.48 6.02 15.85
N ASN A 12 -6.19 6.50 17.06
CA ASN A 12 -5.18 7.51 17.37
C ASN A 12 -5.31 8.76 16.46
N ALA A 13 -6.49 9.37 16.44
CA ALA A 13 -6.87 10.45 15.54
C ALA A 13 -7.07 11.81 16.26
N GLU A 14 -6.65 11.97 17.53
CA GLU A 14 -6.94 13.16 18.36
C GLU A 14 -6.66 14.50 17.68
N MET A 15 -5.62 14.54 16.82
CA MET A 15 -5.18 15.76 16.12
C MET A 15 -6.18 16.24 15.05
N TYR A 16 -7.00 15.35 14.51
CA TYR A 16 -7.86 15.61 13.35
C TYR A 16 -9.35 15.43 13.67
N LEU A 17 -9.64 14.61 14.67
CA LEU A 17 -10.98 14.10 14.97
C LEU A 17 -12.01 15.20 15.24
N LYS A 18 -11.62 16.30 15.89
CA LYS A 18 -12.55 17.41 16.13
C LYS A 18 -13.07 18.04 14.84
N ARG A 19 -12.18 18.31 13.87
CA ARG A 19 -12.58 18.83 12.55
C ARG A 19 -13.48 17.84 11.82
N CYS A 20 -13.14 16.56 11.86
CA CYS A 20 -13.93 15.49 11.30
C CYS A 20 -15.37 15.53 11.87
N LEU A 21 -15.51 15.45 13.19
CA LEU A 21 -16.80 15.43 13.88
C LEU A 21 -17.57 16.74 13.73
N ASP A 22 -16.92 17.91 13.74
CA ASP A 22 -17.56 19.20 13.46
C ASP A 22 -18.25 19.19 12.09
N SER A 23 -17.62 18.63 11.06
CA SER A 23 -18.21 18.54 9.72
C SER A 23 -19.39 17.56 9.66
N VAL A 24 -19.39 16.56 10.51
CA VAL A 24 -20.46 15.54 10.58
C VAL A 24 -21.69 16.06 11.32
N VAL A 25 -21.51 16.71 12.46
CA VAL A 25 -22.64 17.27 13.22
C VAL A 25 -23.29 18.45 12.51
N ALA A 26 -22.52 19.16 11.67
CA ALA A 26 -22.99 20.29 10.85
C ALA A 26 -23.68 19.87 9.55
N GLN A 27 -23.83 18.58 9.26
CA GLN A 27 -24.54 18.14 8.04
C GLN A 27 -25.97 18.62 8.01
N THR A 28 -26.38 19.15 6.84
CA THR A 28 -27.76 19.65 6.63
C THR A 28 -28.80 18.55 6.61
N TYR A 29 -28.40 17.30 6.35
CA TYR A 29 -29.28 16.14 6.35
C TYR A 29 -29.58 15.65 7.77
N PRO A 30 -30.83 15.72 8.25
CA PRO A 30 -31.14 15.45 9.65
C PRO A 30 -31.25 13.96 10.02
N ALA A 31 -31.61 13.09 9.06
CA ALA A 31 -31.86 11.66 9.32
C ALA A 31 -30.54 10.84 9.29
N LEU A 32 -29.61 11.21 10.16
CA LEU A 32 -28.32 10.55 10.33
C LEU A 32 -28.30 9.63 11.56
N GLU A 33 -27.60 8.53 11.44
CA GLU A 33 -27.05 7.70 12.50
C GLU A 33 -25.53 7.72 12.33
N ILE A 34 -24.82 8.19 13.33
CA ILE A 34 -23.37 8.40 13.25
C ILE A 34 -22.69 7.33 14.12
N LEU A 35 -22.01 6.38 13.48
CA LEU A 35 -21.35 5.26 14.15
C LEU A 35 -19.84 5.54 14.26
N LEU A 36 -19.39 5.92 15.46
CA LEU A 36 -17.98 6.14 15.77
C LEU A 36 -17.38 4.85 16.32
N VAL A 37 -16.49 4.21 15.56
CA VAL A 37 -15.86 2.96 16.01
C VAL A 37 -14.45 3.25 16.50
N ASN A 38 -14.26 3.32 17.81
CA ASN A 38 -12.93 3.43 18.41
C ASN A 38 -12.23 2.07 18.40
N ASP A 39 -11.18 1.96 17.60
CA ASP A 39 -10.40 0.73 17.43
C ASP A 39 -9.24 0.66 18.43
N GLY A 40 -9.53 0.79 19.72
CA GLY A 40 -8.55 0.71 20.79
C GLY A 40 -7.51 1.83 20.75
N SER A 41 -7.94 3.10 20.56
CA SER A 41 -7.06 4.27 20.58
C SER A 41 -6.37 4.42 21.93
N ARG A 42 -5.12 4.91 21.91
CA ARG A 42 -4.28 5.13 23.10
C ARG A 42 -4.05 6.62 23.39
N ASP A 43 -4.58 7.49 22.55
CA ASP A 43 -4.61 8.93 22.69
C ASP A 43 -5.96 9.43 23.21
N HIS A 44 -6.27 10.71 23.09
CA HIS A 44 -7.54 11.27 23.55
C HIS A 44 -8.73 11.07 22.59
N SER A 45 -8.59 10.23 21.54
CA SER A 45 -9.66 10.06 20.55
C SER A 45 -10.98 9.60 21.16
N LEU A 46 -10.97 8.60 22.06
CA LEU A 46 -12.19 8.13 22.73
C LEU A 46 -12.87 9.24 23.55
N ALA A 47 -12.10 10.01 24.33
CA ALA A 47 -12.63 11.10 25.13
C ALA A 47 -13.27 12.20 24.25
N ILE A 48 -12.71 12.46 23.06
CA ILE A 48 -13.32 13.38 22.09
C ILE A 48 -14.64 12.81 21.57
N CYS A 49 -14.72 11.53 21.23
CA CYS A 49 -15.97 10.88 20.80
C CYS A 49 -17.06 11.02 21.87
N GLU A 50 -16.75 10.73 23.14
CA GLU A 50 -17.68 10.86 24.27
C GLU A 50 -18.16 12.31 24.49
N GLU A 51 -17.31 13.30 24.19
CA GLU A 51 -17.73 14.71 24.25
C GLU A 51 -18.78 15.04 23.19
N TYR A 52 -18.64 14.49 21.98
CA TYR A 52 -19.59 14.72 20.88
C TYR A 52 -20.89 13.91 21.05
N GLU A 53 -20.82 12.67 21.52
CA GLU A 53 -22.00 11.83 21.80
C GLU A 53 -22.94 12.50 22.84
N LYS A 54 -22.36 13.16 23.85
CA LYS A 54 -23.16 13.93 24.84
C LYS A 54 -23.86 15.16 24.27
N LYS A 55 -23.45 15.64 23.08
CA LYS A 55 -23.95 16.86 22.43
C LYS A 55 -24.93 16.57 21.31
N ASP A 56 -24.88 15.38 20.72
CA ASP A 56 -25.66 15.02 19.54
C ASP A 56 -26.14 13.57 19.65
N ASP A 57 -27.45 13.39 19.86
CA ASP A 57 -28.10 12.08 20.06
C ASP A 57 -28.04 11.16 18.84
N ARG A 58 -27.59 11.67 17.68
CA ARG A 58 -27.36 10.86 16.45
C ARG A 58 -26.07 10.05 16.53
N ILE A 59 -25.17 10.38 17.45
CA ILE A 59 -23.85 9.75 17.61
C ILE A 59 -23.96 8.54 18.53
N HIS A 60 -23.36 7.43 18.08
CA HIS A 60 -23.24 6.19 18.84
C HIS A 60 -21.80 5.69 18.78
N ILE A 61 -21.20 5.46 19.95
CA ILE A 61 -19.83 4.98 20.06
C ILE A 61 -19.81 3.46 20.17
N ILE A 62 -18.95 2.83 19.38
CA ILE A 62 -18.57 1.43 19.51
C ILE A 62 -17.10 1.39 19.91
N ASP A 63 -16.82 1.11 21.19
CA ASP A 63 -15.46 0.99 21.71
C ASP A 63 -15.02 -0.48 21.70
N LYS A 64 -13.87 -0.78 21.08
CA LYS A 64 -13.36 -2.15 20.94
C LYS A 64 -11.84 -2.22 21.02
N GLU A 65 -11.31 -3.41 21.24
CA GLU A 65 -9.88 -3.66 21.09
C GLU A 65 -9.43 -3.45 19.63
N ASN A 66 -8.14 -3.07 19.44
CA ASN A 66 -7.61 -2.82 18.11
C ASN A 66 -7.52 -4.10 17.29
N THR A 67 -8.30 -4.18 16.23
CA THR A 67 -8.33 -5.28 15.25
C THR A 67 -8.20 -4.79 13.81
N GLY A 68 -8.06 -3.47 13.62
CA GLY A 68 -7.83 -2.83 12.33
C GLY A 68 -9.07 -2.22 11.69
N VAL A 69 -8.84 -1.36 10.70
CA VAL A 69 -9.88 -0.54 10.04
C VAL A 69 -10.96 -1.37 9.36
N SER A 70 -10.59 -2.49 8.73
CA SER A 70 -11.54 -3.40 8.06
C SER A 70 -12.56 -3.99 9.05
N ASP A 71 -12.08 -4.48 10.19
CA ASP A 71 -12.95 -5.03 11.23
C ASP A 71 -13.83 -3.94 11.85
N SER A 72 -13.27 -2.76 12.08
CA SER A 72 -14.02 -1.60 12.59
C SER A 72 -15.16 -1.20 11.64
N ARG A 73 -14.94 -1.18 10.33
CA ARG A 73 -15.99 -0.96 9.33
C ARG A 73 -17.02 -2.08 9.34
N ASN A 74 -16.61 -3.35 9.45
CA ASN A 74 -17.52 -4.49 9.50
C ASN A 74 -18.41 -4.48 10.73
N VAL A 75 -17.87 -4.15 11.90
CA VAL A 75 -18.64 -3.99 13.14
C VAL A 75 -19.70 -2.89 12.99
N ALA A 76 -19.34 -1.75 12.39
CA ALA A 76 -20.28 -0.67 12.13
C ALA A 76 -21.33 -1.03 11.07
N ILE A 77 -20.96 -1.74 10.00
CA ILE A 77 -21.92 -2.25 9.00
C ILE A 77 -22.98 -3.14 9.67
N ALA A 78 -22.55 -4.04 10.57
CA ALA A 78 -23.45 -4.92 11.31
C ALA A 78 -24.37 -4.17 12.28
N ALA A 79 -23.93 -3.04 12.85
CA ALA A 79 -24.69 -2.20 13.75
C ALA A 79 -25.61 -1.19 13.03
N ALA A 80 -25.34 -0.89 11.77
CA ALA A 80 -26.03 0.13 10.98
C ALA A 80 -27.50 -0.19 10.79
N THR A 81 -28.38 0.80 10.96
CA THR A 81 -29.83 0.68 10.78
C THR A 81 -30.39 1.52 9.63
N GLY A 82 -29.56 2.40 9.02
CA GLY A 82 -29.95 3.27 7.92
C GLY A 82 -30.25 2.50 6.63
N THR A 83 -31.05 3.08 5.75
CA THR A 83 -31.29 2.60 4.40
C THR A 83 -30.02 2.67 3.56
N TYR A 84 -29.19 3.66 3.83
CA TYR A 84 -27.94 3.90 3.16
C TYR A 84 -26.77 3.84 4.14
N LEU A 85 -25.61 3.44 3.62
CA LEU A 85 -24.30 3.52 4.29
C LEU A 85 -23.46 4.60 3.65
N GLN A 86 -22.82 5.43 4.45
CA GLN A 86 -21.79 6.38 4.06
C GLN A 86 -20.56 6.16 4.94
N PHE A 87 -19.37 6.16 4.35
CA PHE A 87 -18.11 5.96 5.08
C PHE A 87 -17.30 7.25 5.12
N MET A 88 -16.49 7.39 6.15
CA MET A 88 -15.62 8.54 6.31
C MET A 88 -14.39 8.14 7.13
N ASP A 89 -13.23 8.68 6.79
CA ASP A 89 -12.01 8.50 7.58
C ASP A 89 -11.87 9.62 8.63
N SER A 90 -11.36 9.30 9.81
CA SER A 90 -11.34 10.20 10.99
C SER A 90 -10.39 11.40 10.88
N ASP A 91 -9.60 11.47 9.81
CA ASP A 91 -8.66 12.56 9.52
C ASP A 91 -9.14 13.55 8.45
N ASP A 92 -10.28 13.25 7.83
CA ASP A 92 -10.89 13.98 6.73
C ASP A 92 -12.13 14.76 7.19
N TRP A 93 -12.85 15.42 6.25
CA TRP A 93 -14.10 16.12 6.56
C TRP A 93 -15.03 16.19 5.35
N LEU A 94 -16.35 16.33 5.61
CA LEU A 94 -17.40 16.44 4.60
C LEU A 94 -17.67 17.90 4.21
N THR A 95 -18.20 18.10 2.97
CA THR A 95 -18.88 19.38 2.68
C THR A 95 -20.20 19.48 3.47
N PRO A 96 -20.70 20.68 3.79
CA PRO A 96 -21.86 20.83 4.69
C PRO A 96 -23.13 20.12 4.24
N ASP A 97 -23.33 19.96 2.94
CA ASP A 97 -24.51 19.37 2.29
C ASP A 97 -24.23 18.01 1.61
N ALA A 98 -23.09 17.39 1.94
CA ALA A 98 -22.63 16.16 1.32
C ALA A 98 -23.67 15.04 1.34
N THR A 99 -24.15 14.71 2.55
CA THR A 99 -25.10 13.61 2.73
C THR A 99 -26.45 13.94 2.07
N GLU A 100 -26.94 15.17 2.19
CA GLU A 100 -28.18 15.60 1.58
C GLU A 100 -28.17 15.46 0.05
N ARG A 101 -27.08 15.90 -0.60
CA ARG A 101 -26.91 15.76 -2.07
C ARG A 101 -26.85 14.31 -2.52
N LEU A 102 -26.06 13.50 -1.82
CA LEU A 102 -25.93 12.07 -2.14
C LEU A 102 -27.28 11.34 -2.01
N VAL A 103 -28.00 11.55 -0.91
CA VAL A 103 -29.31 10.91 -0.67
C VAL A 103 -30.35 11.42 -1.66
N THR A 104 -30.41 12.73 -1.91
CA THR A 104 -31.36 13.30 -2.87
C THR A 104 -31.20 12.65 -4.23
N LEU A 105 -29.97 12.52 -4.72
CA LEU A 105 -29.70 11.87 -6.00
C LEU A 105 -30.05 10.37 -5.97
N ALA A 106 -29.72 9.67 -4.86
CA ALA A 106 -30.04 8.26 -4.71
C ALA A 106 -31.56 8.00 -4.75
N GLU A 107 -32.36 8.82 -4.03
CA GLU A 107 -33.81 8.68 -3.98
C GLU A 107 -34.45 9.04 -5.33
N MET A 108 -34.05 10.15 -5.97
CA MET A 108 -34.58 10.58 -7.25
C MET A 108 -34.34 9.55 -8.37
N THR A 109 -33.18 8.89 -8.33
CA THR A 109 -32.75 7.98 -9.39
C THR A 109 -32.95 6.51 -9.03
N ARG A 110 -33.28 6.21 -7.77
CA ARG A 110 -33.25 4.85 -7.19
C ARG A 110 -31.90 4.16 -7.44
N ALA A 111 -30.83 4.92 -7.30
CA ALA A 111 -29.49 4.38 -7.49
C ALA A 111 -29.11 3.44 -6.33
N ASP A 112 -28.43 2.36 -6.68
CA ASP A 112 -27.84 1.45 -5.69
C ASP A 112 -26.54 2.02 -5.13
N LEU A 113 -25.82 2.78 -5.98
CA LEU A 113 -24.58 3.48 -5.64
C LEU A 113 -24.61 4.89 -6.21
N VAL A 114 -24.36 5.88 -5.37
CA VAL A 114 -24.03 7.24 -5.80
C VAL A 114 -22.57 7.51 -5.48
N ILE A 115 -21.82 8.04 -6.45
CA ILE A 115 -20.42 8.43 -6.30
C ILE A 115 -20.29 9.94 -6.49
N GLY A 116 -19.64 10.63 -5.57
CA GLY A 116 -19.42 12.09 -5.62
C GLY A 116 -17.98 12.45 -5.93
N ASP A 117 -17.79 13.68 -6.41
CA ASP A 117 -16.48 14.29 -6.52
C ASP A 117 -15.90 14.61 -5.13
N PHE A 118 -14.62 14.94 -5.07
CA PHE A 118 -13.98 15.31 -3.82
C PHE A 118 -12.81 16.27 -4.02
N TYR A 119 -12.45 16.98 -2.96
CA TYR A 119 -11.23 17.77 -2.91
C TYR A 119 -10.08 16.96 -2.31
N ARG A 120 -8.93 17.01 -2.97
CA ARG A 120 -7.67 16.58 -2.39
C ARG A 120 -6.98 17.79 -1.76
N VAL A 121 -6.63 17.68 -0.48
CA VAL A 121 -6.06 18.77 0.32
C VAL A 121 -4.59 18.48 0.64
N ASP A 122 -3.70 19.44 0.36
CA ASP A 122 -2.28 19.39 0.72
C ASP A 122 -1.87 20.76 1.30
N GLY A 123 -1.90 20.90 2.64
CA GLY A 123 -1.77 22.18 3.32
C GLY A 123 -2.94 23.11 2.99
N ASP A 124 -2.65 24.28 2.42
CA ASP A 124 -3.65 25.29 2.03
C ASP A 124 -4.10 25.14 0.56
N HIS A 125 -3.68 24.08 -0.13
CA HIS A 125 -4.02 23.85 -1.52
C HIS A 125 -5.10 22.78 -1.64
N TYR A 126 -6.07 23.04 -2.54
CA TYR A 126 -7.19 22.14 -2.85
C TYR A 126 -7.17 21.80 -4.33
N ALA A 127 -7.36 20.54 -4.67
CA ALA A 127 -7.50 20.08 -6.04
C ALA A 127 -8.79 19.25 -6.15
N LEU A 128 -9.71 19.70 -7.00
CA LEU A 128 -10.92 18.93 -7.30
C LEU A 128 -10.56 17.66 -8.06
N LYS A 129 -11.11 16.54 -7.61
CA LYS A 129 -11.06 15.26 -8.30
C LYS A 129 -12.47 14.89 -8.74
N SER A 130 -12.66 14.86 -10.05
CA SER A 130 -13.86 14.40 -10.74
C SER A 130 -13.44 13.42 -11.83
N HIS A 131 -14.31 12.49 -12.20
CA HIS A 131 -13.97 11.52 -13.25
C HIS A 131 -15.15 11.23 -14.20
N ILE A 132 -16.37 11.09 -13.71
CA ILE A 132 -17.54 10.73 -14.54
C ILE A 132 -18.26 12.00 -14.99
N PRO A 133 -18.20 12.36 -16.30
CA PRO A 133 -18.84 13.57 -16.81
C PRO A 133 -20.35 13.39 -17.09
N GLU A 134 -20.84 12.15 -17.14
CA GLU A 134 -22.24 11.87 -17.46
C GLU A 134 -23.16 12.19 -16.29
N THR A 135 -24.31 12.77 -16.64
CA THR A 135 -25.42 12.98 -15.71
C THR A 135 -26.52 11.95 -15.96
N GLY A 136 -27.01 11.34 -14.88
CA GLY A 136 -28.11 10.39 -14.98
C GLY A 136 -27.75 9.01 -14.45
N VAL A 137 -28.64 8.05 -14.71
CA VAL A 137 -28.49 6.68 -14.25
C VAL A 137 -27.68 5.88 -15.25
N MET A 138 -26.62 5.27 -14.79
CA MET A 138 -25.82 4.30 -15.53
C MET A 138 -26.18 2.89 -15.07
N ASP A 139 -26.14 1.93 -15.98
CA ASP A 139 -26.11 0.52 -15.62
C ASP A 139 -24.69 0.09 -15.19
N ARG A 140 -24.55 -1.15 -14.74
CA ARG A 140 -23.25 -1.70 -14.30
C ARG A 140 -22.22 -1.68 -15.40
N ARG A 141 -22.63 -1.92 -16.65
CA ARG A 141 -21.73 -1.95 -17.80
C ARG A 141 -21.13 -0.56 -18.07
N ALA A 142 -21.97 0.46 -18.17
CA ALA A 142 -21.54 1.84 -18.39
C ALA A 142 -20.63 2.33 -17.26
N PHE A 143 -20.99 2.05 -16.00
CA PHE A 143 -20.13 2.40 -14.86
C PHE A 143 -18.77 1.70 -14.90
N ALA A 144 -18.74 0.40 -15.25
CA ALA A 144 -17.49 -0.34 -15.37
C ALA A 144 -16.63 0.10 -16.57
N GLU A 145 -17.22 0.59 -17.65
CA GLU A 145 -16.51 1.20 -18.79
C GLU A 145 -15.75 2.45 -18.33
N HIS A 146 -16.37 3.34 -17.53
CA HIS A 146 -15.67 4.48 -16.92
C HIS A 146 -14.52 4.05 -15.99
N MET A 147 -14.73 3.02 -15.18
CA MET A 147 -13.63 2.48 -14.34
C MET A 147 -12.43 2.02 -15.18
N MET A 148 -12.66 1.59 -16.43
CA MET A 148 -11.62 1.07 -17.31
C MET A 148 -10.88 2.16 -18.10
N GLU A 149 -11.34 3.40 -18.06
CA GLU A 149 -10.60 4.55 -18.60
C GLU A 149 -9.31 4.77 -17.83
N ASP A 150 -9.37 4.73 -16.50
CA ASP A 150 -8.23 4.73 -15.59
C ASP A 150 -8.46 3.73 -14.43
N PRO A 151 -8.11 2.44 -14.61
CA PRO A 151 -8.36 1.40 -13.61
C PRO A 151 -7.66 1.63 -12.27
N ALA A 152 -6.63 2.48 -12.25
CA ALA A 152 -5.88 2.84 -11.06
C ALA A 152 -6.48 4.05 -10.32
N ASP A 153 -7.56 4.64 -10.84
CA ASP A 153 -8.08 5.87 -10.28
C ASP A 153 -8.63 5.65 -8.86
N PHE A 154 -8.07 6.41 -7.94
CA PHE A 154 -8.46 6.50 -6.55
C PHE A 154 -9.95 6.85 -6.35
N TYR A 155 -10.56 7.56 -7.32
CA TYR A 155 -11.97 7.92 -7.33
C TYR A 155 -12.90 6.71 -7.19
N TYR A 156 -12.57 5.59 -7.83
CA TYR A 156 -13.35 4.36 -7.75
C TYR A 156 -12.99 3.48 -6.56
N GLY A 157 -11.75 3.55 -6.10
CA GLY A 157 -11.22 2.64 -5.09
C GLY A 157 -11.63 2.95 -3.66
N VAL A 158 -11.83 4.23 -3.32
CA VAL A 158 -12.15 4.66 -1.95
C VAL A 158 -13.63 4.48 -1.60
N MET A 159 -13.93 4.34 -0.31
CA MET A 159 -15.32 4.17 0.16
C MET A 159 -15.99 5.51 0.48
N TRP A 160 -15.24 6.52 0.89
CA TRP A 160 -15.76 7.72 1.54
C TRP A 160 -16.38 8.77 0.59
N ASN A 161 -16.23 8.65 -0.72
CA ASN A 161 -16.92 9.50 -1.71
C ASN A 161 -18.22 8.89 -2.25
N LYS A 162 -18.76 7.90 -1.57
CA LYS A 162 -19.89 7.11 -2.05
C LYS A 162 -21.00 6.97 -1.02
N LEU A 163 -22.23 6.79 -1.54
CA LEU A 163 -23.39 6.36 -0.77
C LEU A 163 -23.86 5.01 -1.29
N TYR A 164 -24.01 4.04 -0.40
CA TYR A 164 -24.34 2.65 -0.72
C TYR A 164 -25.71 2.27 -0.19
N ARG A 165 -26.52 1.54 -0.93
CA ARG A 165 -27.71 0.89 -0.41
C ARG A 165 -27.35 -0.25 0.52
N ARG A 166 -27.80 -0.18 1.80
CA ARG A 166 -27.46 -1.16 2.83
C ARG A 166 -28.05 -2.54 2.55
N ASP A 167 -29.26 -2.63 1.98
CA ASP A 167 -29.92 -3.90 1.67
C ASP A 167 -29.09 -4.80 0.73
N LEU A 168 -28.30 -4.23 -0.18
CA LEU A 168 -27.37 -5.00 -1.01
C LEU A 168 -26.20 -5.54 -0.21
N VAL A 169 -25.69 -4.75 0.74
CA VAL A 169 -24.59 -5.18 1.64
C VAL A 169 -25.06 -6.35 2.49
N GLU A 170 -26.26 -6.28 3.07
CA GLU A 170 -26.85 -7.36 3.85
C GLU A 170 -27.18 -8.60 3.02
N LYS A 171 -27.89 -8.40 1.91
CA LYS A 171 -28.33 -9.49 1.02
C LYS A 171 -27.17 -10.35 0.51
N TYR A 172 -26.04 -9.73 0.21
CA TYR A 172 -24.89 -10.42 -0.35
C TYR A 172 -23.74 -10.62 0.64
N HIS A 173 -23.96 -10.30 1.93
CA HIS A 173 -22.97 -10.43 3.01
C HIS A 173 -21.65 -9.75 2.69
N LEU A 174 -21.73 -8.52 2.13
CA LEU A 174 -20.54 -7.77 1.75
C LEU A 174 -19.87 -7.17 2.99
N GLY A 175 -18.55 -7.20 3.03
CA GLY A 175 -17.74 -6.64 4.10
C GLY A 175 -16.33 -6.35 3.64
N CYS A 176 -15.59 -5.60 4.46
CA CYS A 176 -14.17 -5.37 4.26
C CYS A 176 -13.37 -6.61 4.67
N THR A 177 -12.45 -7.05 3.83
CA THR A 177 -11.57 -8.18 4.19
C THR A 177 -10.61 -7.80 5.32
N THR A 178 -10.51 -8.65 6.33
CA THR A 178 -9.56 -8.49 7.46
C THR A 178 -8.21 -9.13 7.18
N GLU A 179 -8.08 -9.85 6.07
CA GLU A 179 -6.84 -10.52 5.67
C GLU A 179 -5.80 -9.54 5.08
N LEU A 180 -6.26 -8.35 4.68
CA LEU A 180 -5.44 -7.32 4.07
C LEU A 180 -5.44 -6.05 4.92
N ASN A 181 -4.26 -5.45 5.04
CA ASN A 181 -4.10 -4.15 5.67
C ASN A 181 -4.05 -3.00 4.64
N TRP A 182 -4.40 -3.27 3.39
CA TRP A 182 -4.36 -2.32 2.29
C TRP A 182 -5.18 -2.82 1.09
N CYS A 183 -5.84 -1.92 0.37
CA CYS A 183 -6.79 -2.19 -0.73
C CYS A 183 -8.11 -2.86 -0.31
N GLU A 184 -8.43 -2.97 0.96
CA GLU A 184 -9.70 -3.50 1.46
C GLU A 184 -10.90 -2.71 0.91
N ASP A 185 -10.78 -1.39 0.81
CA ASP A 185 -11.77 -0.47 0.23
C ASP A 185 -12.06 -0.81 -1.22
N PHE A 186 -11.00 -1.05 -2.00
CA PHE A 186 -11.13 -1.36 -3.41
C PHE A 186 -11.84 -2.70 -3.64
N LEU A 187 -11.50 -3.71 -2.84
CA LEU A 187 -12.14 -5.02 -2.91
C LEU A 187 -13.61 -4.94 -2.52
N PHE A 188 -13.95 -4.19 -1.47
CA PHE A 188 -15.33 -3.93 -1.10
C PHE A 188 -16.11 -3.27 -2.24
N ASN A 189 -15.54 -2.23 -2.86
CA ASN A 189 -16.16 -1.54 -4.01
C ASN A 189 -16.39 -2.48 -5.19
N LEU A 190 -15.42 -3.28 -5.59
CA LEU A 190 -15.57 -4.25 -6.69
C LEU A 190 -16.66 -5.29 -6.39
N ALA A 191 -16.70 -5.81 -5.15
CA ALA A 191 -17.72 -6.75 -4.72
C ALA A 191 -19.12 -6.10 -4.74
N TYR A 192 -19.24 -4.86 -4.29
CA TYR A 192 -20.49 -4.10 -4.29
C TYR A 192 -20.96 -3.79 -5.73
N ILE A 193 -20.10 -3.23 -6.58
CA ILE A 193 -20.38 -2.88 -7.97
C ILE A 193 -20.87 -4.10 -8.75
N ARG A 194 -20.30 -5.28 -8.50
CA ARG A 194 -20.77 -6.53 -9.11
C ARG A 194 -22.22 -6.88 -8.79
N ARG A 195 -22.78 -6.36 -7.68
CA ARG A 195 -24.14 -6.65 -7.20
C ARG A 195 -25.14 -5.54 -7.46
N ALA A 196 -24.65 -4.32 -7.56
CA ALA A 196 -25.45 -3.14 -7.88
C ALA A 196 -25.83 -3.11 -9.36
N GLU A 197 -26.96 -2.49 -9.67
CA GLU A 197 -27.49 -2.39 -11.05
C GLU A 197 -27.61 -0.93 -11.53
N ARG A 198 -27.78 0.00 -10.61
CA ARG A 198 -28.06 1.41 -10.90
C ARG A 198 -27.05 2.31 -10.22
N PHE A 199 -26.35 3.08 -11.02
CA PHE A 199 -25.26 3.95 -10.59
C PHE A 199 -25.54 5.40 -11.00
N CYS A 200 -25.15 6.35 -10.16
CA CYS A 200 -25.18 7.77 -10.49
C CYS A 200 -23.89 8.45 -10.04
N ALA A 201 -23.41 9.40 -10.83
CA ALA A 201 -22.34 10.31 -10.45
C ALA A 201 -22.93 11.66 -10.03
N LEU A 202 -22.58 12.12 -8.84
CA LEU A 202 -22.85 13.45 -8.35
C LEU A 202 -21.67 14.35 -8.72
N GLN A 203 -21.87 15.22 -9.69
CA GLN A 203 -20.85 16.17 -10.16
C GLN A 203 -20.74 17.36 -9.20
N ALA A 204 -20.47 17.04 -7.95
CA ALA A 204 -20.22 18.01 -6.89
C ALA A 204 -19.33 17.39 -5.83
N PRO A 205 -18.38 18.15 -5.27
CA PRO A 205 -17.54 17.64 -4.19
C PRO A 205 -18.34 17.41 -2.91
N VAL A 206 -18.16 16.23 -2.34
CA VAL A 206 -18.81 15.84 -1.08
C VAL A 206 -17.82 15.66 0.07
N TYR A 207 -16.52 15.66 -0.23
CA TYR A 207 -15.49 15.21 0.69
C TYR A 207 -14.19 15.99 0.53
N TYR A 208 -13.46 16.19 1.63
CA TYR A 208 -12.11 16.73 1.65
C TYR A 208 -11.15 15.66 2.13
N TYR A 209 -10.35 15.13 1.23
CA TYR A 209 -9.30 14.14 1.51
C TYR A 209 -7.99 14.81 1.86
N MET A 210 -7.53 14.67 3.12
CA MET A 210 -6.29 15.25 3.61
C MET A 210 -5.08 14.37 3.31
N LYS A 211 -4.15 14.85 2.48
CA LYS A 211 -2.88 14.19 2.27
C LYS A 211 -1.94 14.42 3.44
N ARG A 212 -1.53 13.35 4.13
CA ARG A 212 -0.60 13.40 5.27
C ARG A 212 0.74 12.77 4.96
N LYS A 213 1.84 13.36 5.50
CA LYS A 213 3.13 12.69 5.59
C LYS A 213 3.02 11.57 6.63
N GLY A 214 3.17 10.31 6.21
CA GLY A 214 3.06 9.16 7.11
C GLY A 214 1.67 8.51 7.20
N SER A 215 0.76 8.79 6.24
CA SER A 215 -0.50 8.07 6.13
C SER A 215 -0.29 6.55 6.07
N LEU A 216 -1.23 5.78 6.59
CA LEU A 216 -1.19 4.31 6.61
C LEU A 216 -0.92 3.73 5.22
N ALA A 217 -1.48 4.33 4.17
CA ALA A 217 -1.24 3.95 2.78
C ALA A 217 0.25 3.97 2.38
N GLY A 218 1.05 4.91 2.87
CA GLY A 218 2.49 5.00 2.57
C GLY A 218 3.36 4.07 3.41
N SER A 219 2.96 3.73 4.64
CA SER A 219 3.75 2.93 5.57
C SER A 219 3.46 1.44 5.52
N GLN A 220 2.25 1.04 5.13
CA GLN A 220 1.80 -0.35 5.07
C GLN A 220 2.23 -1.09 3.81
N LEU A 221 2.50 -0.38 2.71
CA LEU A 221 3.08 -0.96 1.49
C LEU A 221 4.36 -1.78 1.73
N LEU A 222 5.12 -1.44 2.78
CA LEU A 222 6.32 -2.18 3.19
C LEU A 222 6.00 -3.45 4.01
N LYS A 223 4.77 -3.61 4.49
CA LYS A 223 4.37 -4.70 5.41
C LYS A 223 3.37 -5.68 4.80
N THR A 224 2.69 -5.32 3.72
CA THR A 224 1.61 -6.13 3.13
C THR A 224 2.17 -7.13 2.13
N ASN A 225 1.56 -8.31 2.07
CA ASN A 225 1.82 -9.27 1.00
C ASN A 225 1.19 -8.75 -0.31
N VAL A 226 1.95 -7.91 -1.01
CA VAL A 226 1.55 -7.24 -2.25
C VAL A 226 1.05 -8.22 -3.31
N MET A 227 1.57 -9.45 -3.32
CA MET A 227 1.14 -10.49 -4.26
C MET A 227 -0.28 -10.97 -3.95
N GLN A 228 -0.62 -11.16 -2.68
CA GLN A 228 -1.98 -11.54 -2.26
C GLN A 228 -3.00 -10.48 -2.66
N VAL A 229 -2.67 -9.18 -2.45
CA VAL A 229 -3.51 -8.06 -2.90
C VAL A 229 -3.73 -8.11 -4.41
N ARG A 230 -2.67 -8.35 -5.20
CA ARG A 230 -2.78 -8.45 -6.66
C ARG A 230 -3.70 -9.56 -7.13
N LEU A 231 -3.55 -10.74 -6.54
CA LEU A 231 -4.37 -11.88 -6.91
C LEU A 231 -5.84 -11.64 -6.61
N LEU A 232 -6.13 -11.12 -5.42
CA LEU A 232 -7.49 -10.76 -5.04
C LEU A 232 -8.05 -9.67 -5.96
N LEU A 233 -7.31 -8.60 -6.23
CA LEU A 233 -7.73 -7.57 -7.18
C LEU A 233 -8.00 -8.16 -8.57
N LEU A 234 -7.09 -9.01 -9.08
CA LEU A 234 -7.27 -9.65 -10.37
C LEU A 234 -8.54 -10.53 -10.41
N GLU A 235 -8.78 -11.30 -9.36
CA GLU A 235 -9.96 -12.15 -9.23
C GLU A 235 -11.25 -11.31 -9.22
N TYR A 236 -11.31 -10.29 -8.38
CA TYR A 236 -12.48 -9.41 -8.28
C TYR A 236 -12.76 -8.64 -9.59
N TYR A 237 -11.72 -8.10 -10.24
CA TYR A 237 -11.86 -7.48 -11.55
C TYR A 237 -12.33 -8.49 -12.60
N LYS A 238 -11.72 -9.67 -12.64
CA LYS A 238 -12.11 -10.74 -13.56
C LYS A 238 -13.58 -11.12 -13.37
N GLU A 239 -14.01 -11.35 -12.14
CA GLU A 239 -15.39 -11.70 -11.83
C GLU A 239 -16.38 -10.59 -12.24
N LEU A 240 -16.07 -9.33 -11.94
CA LEU A 240 -16.91 -8.20 -12.33
C LEU A 240 -17.00 -8.11 -13.85
N TYR A 241 -15.87 -8.05 -14.55
CA TYR A 241 -15.84 -7.84 -16.00
C TYR A 241 -16.31 -9.05 -16.81
N GLN A 242 -16.16 -10.27 -16.30
CA GLN A 242 -16.79 -11.45 -16.88
C GLN A 242 -18.31 -11.40 -16.75
N SER A 243 -18.84 -10.95 -15.61
CA SER A 243 -20.29 -10.86 -15.36
C SER A 243 -21.03 -9.90 -16.32
N ILE A 244 -20.30 -8.96 -16.92
CA ILE A 244 -20.82 -7.94 -17.88
C ILE A 244 -20.30 -8.13 -19.31
N GLY A 245 -19.57 -9.21 -19.58
CA GLY A 245 -19.05 -9.55 -20.91
C GLY A 245 -17.94 -8.64 -21.43
N LEU A 246 -17.21 -7.91 -20.56
CA LEU A 246 -16.15 -6.96 -20.92
C LEU A 246 -14.73 -7.44 -20.55
N TYR A 247 -14.58 -8.66 -20.03
CA TYR A 247 -13.28 -9.12 -19.53
C TYR A 247 -12.23 -9.28 -20.61
N GLU A 248 -12.55 -9.96 -21.71
CA GLU A 248 -11.57 -10.24 -22.78
C GLU A 248 -11.07 -8.96 -23.44
N ASP A 249 -11.96 -7.97 -23.64
CA ASP A 249 -11.60 -6.67 -24.22
C ASP A 249 -10.70 -5.83 -23.30
N ASN A 250 -10.80 -6.02 -21.98
CA ASN A 250 -10.08 -5.23 -20.98
C ASN A 250 -8.99 -5.99 -20.23
N LYS A 251 -8.79 -7.27 -20.53
CA LYS A 251 -7.85 -8.17 -19.83
C LYS A 251 -6.41 -7.60 -19.76
N ALA A 252 -5.92 -7.02 -20.84
CA ALA A 252 -4.59 -6.40 -20.87
C ALA A 252 -4.49 -5.19 -19.94
N LYS A 253 -5.52 -4.33 -19.90
CA LYS A 253 -5.58 -3.17 -19.01
C LYS A 253 -5.67 -3.60 -17.54
N ILE A 254 -6.52 -4.59 -17.23
CA ILE A 254 -6.69 -5.15 -15.88
C ILE A 254 -5.35 -5.73 -15.39
N ASN A 255 -4.68 -6.53 -16.20
CA ASN A 255 -3.37 -7.10 -15.86
C ASN A 255 -2.32 -6.00 -15.64
N ALA A 256 -2.25 -5.00 -16.52
CA ALA A 256 -1.33 -3.87 -16.39
C ALA A 256 -1.60 -3.09 -15.10
N PHE A 257 -2.85 -2.83 -14.76
CA PHE A 257 -3.26 -2.17 -13.52
C PHE A 257 -2.85 -2.97 -12.28
N VAL A 258 -3.21 -4.25 -12.23
CA VAL A 258 -2.88 -5.14 -11.11
C VAL A 258 -1.36 -5.24 -10.92
N LEU A 259 -0.58 -5.21 -12.00
CA LEU A 259 0.88 -5.13 -11.94
C LEU A 259 1.38 -3.78 -11.42
N MET A 260 0.74 -2.67 -11.80
CA MET A 260 1.11 -1.31 -11.38
C MET A 260 0.85 -1.06 -9.89
N VAL A 261 -0.32 -1.43 -9.38
CA VAL A 261 -0.73 -1.27 -7.97
C VAL A 261 0.33 -1.75 -6.99
N ALA A 262 1.08 -2.75 -7.38
CA ALA A 262 2.09 -3.32 -6.51
C ALA A 262 3.53 -2.85 -6.80
N ARG A 263 3.77 -2.15 -7.91
CA ARG A 263 5.12 -1.69 -8.26
C ARG A 263 5.53 -0.44 -7.48
N ASP A 264 4.59 0.49 -7.25
CA ASP A 264 4.93 1.85 -6.82
C ASP A 264 4.31 2.28 -5.49
N GLY A 265 3.41 1.51 -4.91
CA GLY A 265 2.56 2.02 -3.83
C GLY A 265 1.74 3.25 -4.28
N SER A 266 1.62 3.42 -5.59
CA SER A 266 1.30 4.69 -6.23
C SER A 266 -0.16 4.84 -6.63
N VAL A 267 -1.08 4.17 -5.94
CA VAL A 267 -2.48 4.66 -5.94
C VAL A 267 -2.52 6.14 -5.51
N ASN A 268 -1.43 6.65 -4.95
CA ASN A 268 -1.27 8.03 -4.49
C ASN A 268 -0.37 8.93 -5.36
N ARG A 269 0.16 8.46 -6.49
CA ARG A 269 0.88 9.32 -7.45
C ARG A 269 -0.03 9.74 -8.60
N LEU A 270 -1.11 10.43 -8.27
CA LEU A 270 -1.72 11.30 -9.25
C LEU A 270 -0.82 12.54 -9.37
N PRO A 271 -0.37 12.94 -10.57
CA PRO A 271 0.27 14.22 -10.75
C PRO A 271 -0.69 15.30 -10.26
N LEU A 272 -0.16 16.31 -9.60
CA LEU A 272 -0.85 17.57 -9.37
C LEU A 272 -0.95 18.25 -10.75
N VAL A 273 -1.89 17.81 -11.57
CA VAL A 273 -2.20 18.43 -12.86
C VAL A 273 -3.50 19.19 -12.67
N GLY A 274 -3.37 20.48 -12.56
CA GLY A 274 -4.46 21.45 -12.48
C GLY A 274 -4.03 22.60 -11.58
N ASP A 275 -4.17 23.82 -12.08
CA ASP A 275 -3.99 25.02 -11.30
C ASP A 275 -4.89 24.95 -10.07
N ALA A 276 -4.29 25.12 -8.89
CA ALA A 276 -5.03 25.20 -7.64
C ALA A 276 -5.87 26.48 -7.67
N GLU A 277 -7.17 26.34 -7.94
CA GLU A 277 -8.10 27.43 -7.69
C GLU A 277 -8.16 27.66 -6.18
N LYS A 278 -7.87 28.89 -5.77
CA LYS A 278 -8.20 29.34 -4.41
C LYS A 278 -9.71 29.30 -4.29
N LEU A 279 -10.21 28.46 -3.38
CA LEU A 279 -11.62 28.53 -3.01
C LEU A 279 -11.94 29.92 -2.49
N ASP A 280 -13.05 30.48 -2.97
CA ASP A 280 -13.61 31.72 -2.41
C ASP A 280 -13.77 31.53 -0.90
N GLU A 281 -13.26 32.49 -0.13
CA GLU A 281 -13.27 32.47 1.34
C GLU A 281 -14.70 32.38 1.94
N ASP A 282 -15.74 32.57 1.12
CA ASP A 282 -17.15 32.52 1.51
C ASP A 282 -17.75 31.10 1.60
N LEU A 283 -17.02 30.07 1.17
CA LEU A 283 -17.48 28.65 1.24
C LEU A 283 -16.88 27.86 2.40
N VAL A 284 -16.01 28.45 3.19
CA VAL A 284 -15.35 27.80 4.32
C VAL A 284 -15.82 28.41 5.63
N LEU A 285 -16.76 27.73 6.27
CA LEU A 285 -17.11 27.82 7.70
C LEU A 285 -17.38 29.23 8.24
N GLU A 286 -18.64 29.55 8.48
CA GLU A 286 -19.02 30.55 9.44
C GLU A 286 -18.64 30.09 10.86
N GLU A 287 -17.58 30.75 11.35
CA GLU A 287 -17.22 31.11 12.71
C GLU A 287 -16.82 30.03 13.75
N PRO A 288 -15.73 30.17 14.48
CA PRO A 288 -15.30 31.38 15.25
C PRO A 288 -13.86 31.91 15.00
N SER A 289 -13.27 31.68 13.86
CA SER A 289 -11.88 32.10 13.57
C SER A 289 -11.73 33.52 12.98
N ARG A 290 -12.81 34.15 12.49
CA ARG A 290 -12.78 35.49 11.86
C ARG A 290 -12.28 36.61 12.79
N LYS A 291 -12.50 36.50 14.10
CA LYS A 291 -12.05 37.57 15.05
C LYS A 291 -10.55 37.66 15.32
N LYS A 292 -9.77 36.63 14.91
CA LYS A 292 -8.29 36.68 15.04
C LYS A 292 -7.58 37.12 13.77
N LEU A 293 -8.17 36.95 12.60
CA LEU A 293 -7.58 37.30 11.31
C LEU A 293 -7.81 38.80 10.94
N SER A 294 -8.97 39.39 11.31
CA SER A 294 -9.22 40.82 11.09
C SER A 294 -8.28 41.75 11.87
N LYS A 295 -7.74 41.31 13.01
CA LYS A 295 -6.75 42.11 13.78
C LYS A 295 -5.32 42.04 13.22
N LEU A 296 -5.04 41.17 12.27
CA LEU A 296 -3.73 41.10 11.58
C LEU A 296 -3.71 41.84 10.25
N SER A 297 -4.86 42.08 9.60
CA SER A 297 -4.97 42.85 8.35
C SER A 297 -4.98 44.34 8.58
N GLU A 298 -5.47 44.83 9.72
CA GLU A 298 -5.50 46.28 10.05
C GLU A 298 -4.12 46.89 10.41
N LYS A 299 -3.06 46.08 10.56
CA LYS A 299 -1.70 46.54 10.83
C LYS A 299 -0.80 46.66 9.59
N ARG A 300 -1.31 46.46 8.38
CA ARG A 300 -0.55 46.60 7.12
C ARG A 300 -1.20 47.51 6.09
N GLY A 301 -1.78 48.60 6.53
CA GLY A 301 -2.27 49.68 5.66
C GLY A 301 -1.46 50.95 5.85
N ASN A 302 -0.88 51.45 4.77
CA ASN A 302 -0.19 52.72 4.51
C ASN A 302 1.32 52.73 4.62
N LYS A 303 1.92 52.56 3.46
CA LYS A 303 2.94 53.46 2.89
C LYS A 303 3.12 53.14 1.41
N ASP A 304 2.62 54.02 0.58
CA ASP A 304 2.87 54.10 -0.86
C ASP A 304 4.26 54.69 -1.17
N PRO A 305 4.73 54.56 -2.40
CA PRO A 305 6.15 54.47 -2.75
C PRO A 305 6.71 55.78 -3.34
N GLU A 306 7.97 56.02 -3.12
CA GLU A 306 8.76 56.87 -4.06
C GLU A 306 10.22 56.44 -4.10
N THR A 307 10.60 56.06 -5.32
CA THR A 307 11.82 56.32 -6.08
C THR A 307 13.23 56.04 -5.52
N GLU A 308 13.92 55.33 -6.41
CA GLU A 308 15.33 55.49 -6.82
C GLU A 308 16.48 54.90 -6.00
N ASP A 309 17.13 54.01 -6.62
CA ASP A 309 18.49 53.98 -7.20
C ASP A 309 19.61 53.24 -6.41
N ARG A 310 20.16 52.28 -7.14
CA ARG A 310 21.57 51.81 -7.14
C ARG A 310 22.21 51.17 -5.91
N GLY A 311 22.39 49.87 -6.08
CA GLY A 311 23.76 49.37 -6.07
C GLY A 311 24.37 48.91 -4.76
N LYS A 312 24.78 47.67 -4.82
CA LYS A 312 25.84 46.97 -4.07
C LYS A 312 25.44 45.87 -3.11
N THR A 313 25.66 44.68 -3.66
CA THR A 313 26.07 43.42 -3.00
C THR A 313 26.49 43.55 -1.53
N LYS A 314 25.75 42.86 -0.68
CA LYS A 314 26.20 42.38 0.63
C LYS A 314 25.76 40.94 0.82
N ASP A 315 26.32 40.10 -0.01
CA ASP A 315 26.29 38.63 0.17
C ASP A 315 27.65 38.24 0.75
N GLY A 316 27.74 38.04 2.03
CA GLY A 316 29.00 37.69 2.69
C GLY A 316 28.94 37.54 4.20
N ARG A 317 27.84 37.91 4.86
CA ARG A 317 27.74 37.84 6.33
C ARG A 317 26.86 36.71 6.88
N HIS A 318 26.04 36.07 6.05
CA HIS A 318 25.19 34.97 6.50
C HIS A 318 25.81 33.57 6.33
N VAL A 319 26.78 33.43 5.42
CA VAL A 319 27.49 32.14 5.22
C VAL A 319 28.48 31.90 6.36
N ARG A 320 29.21 32.93 6.82
CA ARG A 320 30.17 32.80 7.94
C ARG A 320 29.52 32.52 9.32
N LYS A 321 28.23 32.88 9.50
CA LYS A 321 27.50 32.50 10.74
C LYS A 321 27.02 31.06 10.79
N ALA A 322 26.85 30.43 9.65
CA ALA A 322 26.46 29.01 9.56
C ALA A 322 27.68 28.10 9.76
N GLU A 323 28.83 28.50 9.21
CA GLU A 323 30.09 27.74 9.39
C GLU A 323 30.61 27.82 10.84
N ASP A 324 30.58 29.00 11.50
CA ASP A 324 30.90 29.16 12.92
C ASP A 324 29.96 28.40 13.87
N LEU A 325 28.71 28.12 13.45
CA LEU A 325 27.77 27.34 14.25
C LEU A 325 28.01 25.83 14.08
N LEU A 326 28.47 25.39 12.92
CA LEU A 326 28.85 24.01 12.67
C LEU A 326 30.17 23.65 13.35
N GLU A 327 31.11 24.56 13.41
CA GLU A 327 32.40 24.37 14.11
C GLU A 327 32.23 24.32 15.64
N LYS A 328 31.30 25.11 16.21
CA LYS A 328 30.96 25.05 17.65
C LYS A 328 30.11 23.82 18.06
N LEU A 329 29.51 23.10 17.12
CA LEU A 329 28.79 21.87 17.36
C LEU A 329 29.69 20.61 17.24
N SER A 330 30.91 20.77 16.72
CA SER A 330 31.91 19.71 16.63
C SER A 330 32.78 19.52 17.90
N GLU A 331 32.73 20.49 18.82
CA GLU A 331 33.46 20.42 20.08
C GLU A 331 32.53 20.16 21.28
N LYS A 332 32.04 18.92 21.43
CA LYS A 332 31.53 18.41 22.71
C LYS A 332 32.07 17.02 23.04
N PRO A 333 32.30 16.72 24.32
CA PRO A 333 33.29 15.77 24.75
C PRO A 333 32.88 14.29 24.53
N ARG A 334 33.87 13.50 24.09
CA ARG A 334 33.87 12.05 24.00
C ARG A 334 33.68 11.39 25.37
N LYS A 335 32.47 11.29 25.89
CA LYS A 335 32.16 10.43 27.06
C LYS A 335 30.74 9.84 27.10
N ALA A 336 29.92 10.00 26.05
CA ALA A 336 28.60 9.35 25.96
C ALA A 336 28.51 8.34 24.80
N GLY A 337 29.56 8.17 24.00
CA GLY A 337 29.56 7.29 22.81
C GLY A 337 29.80 5.81 23.12
N ASP A 338 30.47 5.48 24.22
CA ASP A 338 30.85 4.10 24.49
C ASP A 338 29.72 3.25 25.10
N SER A 339 28.76 3.89 25.77
CA SER A 339 27.57 3.18 26.32
C SER A 339 26.49 2.90 25.29
N VAL A 340 26.42 3.66 24.19
CA VAL A 340 25.45 3.44 23.09
C VAL A 340 25.99 2.45 22.05
N LYS A 341 27.30 2.29 21.95
CA LYS A 341 27.94 1.26 21.11
C LYS A 341 27.83 -0.14 21.70
N ALA A 342 27.86 -0.26 23.02
CA ALA A 342 27.68 -1.52 23.74
C ALA A 342 26.23 -2.05 23.74
N LEU A 343 25.23 -1.18 23.49
CA LEU A 343 23.80 -1.56 23.38
C LEU A 343 23.38 -1.90 21.95
N LYS A 344 24.27 -1.85 20.96
CA LYS A 344 24.05 -2.24 19.55
C LYS A 344 24.86 -3.45 19.09
N GLU A 345 25.49 -4.19 19.97
CA GLU A 345 25.90 -5.58 19.67
C GLU A 345 24.64 -6.45 19.66
N LYS A 346 23.95 -6.47 18.53
CA LYS A 346 22.87 -7.40 18.25
C LYS A 346 23.48 -8.80 18.32
N ALA A 347 22.97 -9.62 19.22
CA ALA A 347 23.42 -10.97 19.40
C ALA A 347 23.33 -11.77 18.09
N PHE A 348 24.33 -12.54 17.75
CA PHE A 348 24.25 -13.58 16.73
C PHE A 348 23.24 -14.62 17.19
N VAL A 349 22.41 -15.07 16.27
CA VAL A 349 21.42 -16.12 16.51
C VAL A 349 21.87 -17.36 15.73
N HIS A 350 21.94 -18.49 16.41
CA HIS A 350 22.13 -19.77 15.74
C HIS A 350 20.84 -20.16 15.02
N VAL A 351 20.93 -20.53 13.75
CA VAL A 351 19.76 -20.83 12.90
C VAL A 351 20.04 -22.02 12.00
N GLU A 352 19.01 -22.86 11.87
CA GLU A 352 18.97 -24.00 10.98
C GLU A 352 18.13 -23.73 9.74
N HIS A 353 18.46 -24.36 8.62
CA HIS A 353 17.68 -24.41 7.40
C HIS A 353 16.56 -25.46 7.55
N THR A 354 15.31 -24.99 7.68
CA THR A 354 14.18 -25.82 8.11
C THR A 354 13.37 -26.46 6.99
N PHE A 355 13.62 -26.12 5.72
CA PHE A 355 12.87 -26.65 4.58
C PHE A 355 13.80 -27.35 3.58
N GLN A 356 13.23 -28.36 2.89
CA GLN A 356 13.95 -29.24 2.01
C GLN A 356 14.31 -28.59 0.66
N PRO A 357 15.35 -29.06 -0.06
CA PRO A 357 15.62 -28.64 -1.42
C PRO A 357 14.45 -28.93 -2.34
N VAL A 358 14.25 -28.10 -3.36
CA VAL A 358 13.40 -28.42 -4.50
C VAL A 358 14.28 -29.03 -5.57
N PHE A 359 14.21 -30.34 -5.74
CA PHE A 359 15.11 -31.09 -6.59
C PHE A 359 14.54 -32.47 -6.94
N ASP A 360 14.77 -32.94 -8.14
CA ASP A 360 14.58 -34.32 -8.57
C ASP A 360 15.74 -34.78 -9.49
N ASP A 361 15.76 -36.05 -9.85
CA ASP A 361 16.80 -36.70 -10.66
C ASP A 361 16.86 -36.22 -12.13
N ARG A 362 15.84 -35.47 -12.56
CA ARG A 362 15.77 -34.87 -13.89
C ARG A 362 16.38 -33.46 -13.92
N CYS A 363 16.75 -32.90 -12.78
CA CYS A 363 17.33 -31.57 -12.72
C CYS A 363 18.65 -31.49 -13.48
N ARG A 364 18.80 -30.50 -14.36
CA ARG A 364 20.01 -30.17 -15.14
C ARG A 364 20.72 -28.94 -14.60
N VAL A 365 19.99 -28.08 -13.93
CA VAL A 365 20.45 -26.83 -13.32
C VAL A 365 20.16 -26.88 -11.83
N LEU A 366 21.17 -26.61 -11.00
CA LEU A 366 20.99 -26.38 -9.56
C LEU A 366 21.40 -24.95 -9.21
N ILE A 367 20.46 -24.16 -8.74
CA ILE A 367 20.70 -22.79 -8.31
C ILE A 367 20.84 -22.76 -6.78
N LEU A 368 21.98 -22.31 -6.30
CA LEU A 368 22.30 -22.23 -4.88
C LEU A 368 22.19 -20.78 -4.37
N GLY A 369 21.39 -20.60 -3.33
CA GLY A 369 21.45 -19.41 -2.49
C GLY A 369 22.51 -19.56 -1.39
N THR A 370 22.61 -18.55 -0.53
CA THR A 370 23.55 -18.55 0.62
C THR A 370 22.94 -19.26 1.83
N PHE A 371 21.88 -18.67 2.37
CA PHE A 371 21.08 -19.10 3.50
C PHE A 371 19.71 -18.41 3.47
N PRO A 372 18.63 -19.05 3.94
CA PRO A 372 17.31 -18.45 3.88
C PRO A 372 17.21 -17.14 4.66
N SER A 373 16.69 -16.11 4.04
CA SER A 373 16.37 -14.86 4.71
C SER A 373 15.32 -15.06 5.81
N VAL A 374 15.18 -14.10 6.74
CA VAL A 374 14.13 -14.15 7.79
C VAL A 374 12.76 -14.43 7.17
N LYS A 375 12.42 -13.73 6.07
CA LYS A 375 11.14 -13.95 5.36
C LYS A 375 11.03 -15.32 4.70
N SER A 376 12.12 -15.87 4.18
CA SER A 376 12.12 -17.23 3.64
C SER A 376 11.88 -18.29 4.74
N ARG A 377 12.45 -18.08 5.93
CA ARG A 377 12.24 -18.95 7.10
C ARG A 377 10.80 -18.85 7.64
N GLU A 378 10.24 -17.64 7.71
CA GLU A 378 8.84 -17.42 8.09
C GLU A 378 7.88 -18.12 7.11
N ASN A 379 8.13 -18.00 5.81
CA ASN A 379 7.30 -18.59 4.75
C ASN A 379 7.62 -20.07 4.48
N GLN A 380 8.62 -20.64 5.15
CA GLN A 380 9.12 -22.00 4.95
C GLN A 380 9.41 -22.34 3.48
N PHE A 381 9.90 -21.33 2.70
CA PHE A 381 10.23 -21.53 1.30
C PHE A 381 11.24 -20.48 0.77
N TYR A 382 11.94 -20.84 -0.32
CA TYR A 382 13.02 -20.06 -0.95
C TYR A 382 12.57 -18.71 -1.47
N TYR A 383 13.50 -17.73 -1.36
CA TYR A 383 13.32 -16.39 -1.92
C TYR A 383 12.00 -15.72 -1.51
N GLY A 384 11.58 -15.92 -0.26
CA GLY A 384 10.32 -15.43 0.30
C GLY A 384 10.26 -13.92 0.56
N HIS A 385 11.39 -13.18 0.41
CA HIS A 385 11.37 -11.73 0.57
C HIS A 385 10.65 -11.06 -0.60
N PRO A 386 9.64 -10.19 -0.36
CA PRO A 386 8.78 -9.64 -1.42
C PRO A 386 9.52 -8.88 -2.53
N GLN A 387 10.64 -8.25 -2.19
CA GLN A 387 11.48 -7.52 -3.15
C GLN A 387 12.52 -8.40 -3.83
N ASN A 388 12.62 -9.69 -3.51
CA ASN A 388 13.54 -10.58 -4.20
C ASN A 388 13.04 -10.84 -5.62
N ARG A 389 13.93 -10.70 -6.58
CA ARG A 389 13.60 -10.78 -8.02
C ARG A 389 13.70 -12.19 -8.59
N PHE A 390 14.04 -13.20 -7.78
CA PHE A 390 14.27 -14.57 -8.20
C PHE A 390 13.10 -15.14 -9.03
N TRP A 391 11.89 -15.11 -8.47
CA TRP A 391 10.72 -15.69 -9.14
C TRP A 391 10.35 -14.98 -10.43
N ARG A 392 10.65 -13.68 -10.55
CA ARG A 392 10.47 -12.92 -11.80
C ARG A 392 11.47 -13.33 -12.87
N VAL A 393 12.71 -13.58 -12.45
CA VAL A 393 13.76 -14.05 -13.36
C VAL A 393 13.41 -15.46 -13.83
N ILE A 394 13.06 -16.38 -12.94
CA ILE A 394 12.67 -17.75 -13.34
C ILE A 394 11.43 -17.73 -14.24
N SER A 395 10.41 -16.95 -13.93
CA SER A 395 9.22 -16.80 -14.77
C SER A 395 9.56 -16.32 -16.20
N ALA A 396 10.50 -15.39 -16.34
CA ALA A 396 10.96 -14.93 -17.65
C ALA A 396 11.75 -16.01 -18.41
N LEU A 397 12.66 -16.71 -17.72
CA LEU A 397 13.47 -17.80 -18.31
C LEU A 397 12.63 -18.99 -18.78
N THR A 398 11.56 -19.31 -18.07
CA THR A 398 10.70 -20.46 -18.38
C THR A 398 9.53 -20.11 -19.29
N GLY A 399 9.29 -18.83 -19.56
CA GLY A 399 8.12 -18.35 -20.28
C GLY A 399 6.79 -18.57 -19.55
N GLU A 400 6.81 -19.07 -18.30
CA GLU A 400 5.62 -19.29 -17.50
C GLU A 400 5.19 -18.04 -16.74
N LEU A 401 3.92 -18.00 -16.33
CA LEU A 401 3.41 -16.95 -15.44
C LEU A 401 4.10 -17.01 -14.08
N LEU A 402 4.22 -15.86 -13.43
CA LEU A 402 4.82 -15.76 -12.10
C LEU A 402 4.10 -16.69 -11.10
N PRO A 403 4.80 -17.64 -10.49
CA PRO A 403 4.18 -18.64 -9.63
C PRO A 403 3.71 -18.03 -8.31
N VAL A 404 2.55 -18.47 -7.85
CA VAL A 404 1.85 -17.88 -6.69
C VAL A 404 2.02 -18.73 -5.46
N THR A 405 1.61 -20.00 -5.55
CA THR A 405 1.69 -20.94 -4.44
C THR A 405 3.08 -21.60 -4.36
N ILE A 406 3.37 -22.22 -3.22
CA ILE A 406 4.59 -23.03 -3.07
C ILE A 406 4.58 -24.18 -4.08
N ASP A 407 3.41 -24.78 -4.32
CA ASP A 407 3.26 -25.89 -5.27
C ASP A 407 3.47 -25.43 -6.71
N ASP A 408 2.97 -24.24 -7.10
CA ASP A 408 3.27 -23.65 -8.42
C ASP A 408 4.76 -23.40 -8.61
N LYS A 409 5.43 -22.90 -7.57
CA LYS A 409 6.88 -22.67 -7.59
C LYS A 409 7.66 -23.97 -7.77
N LYS A 410 7.30 -25.00 -7.02
CA LYS A 410 7.92 -26.34 -7.17
C LYS A 410 7.66 -26.93 -8.55
N ARG A 411 6.41 -26.86 -9.02
CA ARG A 411 6.04 -27.35 -10.35
C ARG A 411 6.84 -26.64 -11.43
N MET A 412 6.87 -25.29 -11.45
CA MET A 412 7.61 -24.49 -12.42
C MET A 412 9.09 -24.88 -12.46
N LEU A 413 9.73 -25.01 -11.31
CA LEU A 413 11.14 -25.40 -11.26
C LEU A 413 11.38 -26.80 -11.83
N LEU A 414 10.64 -27.80 -11.34
CA LEU A 414 10.86 -29.20 -11.70
C LEU A 414 10.42 -29.51 -13.13
N SER A 415 9.37 -28.85 -13.67
CA SER A 415 8.96 -28.98 -15.07
C SER A 415 10.01 -28.43 -16.06
N HIS A 416 10.84 -27.51 -15.59
CA HIS A 416 11.95 -26.95 -16.39
C HIS A 416 13.34 -27.45 -15.94
N HIS A 417 13.38 -28.59 -15.23
CA HIS A 417 14.63 -29.24 -14.82
C HIS A 417 15.56 -28.37 -13.96
N ILE A 418 14.98 -27.43 -13.18
CA ILE A 418 15.70 -26.52 -12.28
C ILE A 418 15.53 -26.99 -10.84
N GLY A 419 16.66 -27.25 -10.18
CA GLY A 419 16.71 -27.45 -8.73
C GLY A 419 17.11 -26.17 -8.01
N ILE A 420 16.67 -26.00 -6.76
CA ILE A 420 17.13 -24.93 -5.88
C ILE A 420 17.44 -25.45 -4.47
N TRP A 421 18.48 -24.90 -3.87
CA TRP A 421 18.84 -25.09 -2.47
C TRP A 421 19.69 -23.92 -1.97
N ASP A 422 20.19 -24.01 -0.73
CA ASP A 422 21.15 -23.09 -0.14
C ASP A 422 22.44 -23.82 0.27
N VAL A 423 23.57 -23.11 0.25
CA VAL A 423 24.90 -23.67 0.56
C VAL A 423 25.03 -23.99 2.04
N VAL A 424 24.35 -23.24 2.91
CA VAL A 424 24.48 -23.33 4.35
C VAL A 424 23.27 -24.01 4.96
N GLN A 425 23.52 -25.10 5.74
CA GLN A 425 22.50 -25.81 6.51
C GLN A 425 22.28 -25.18 7.87
N GLU A 426 23.38 -24.81 8.57
CA GLU A 426 23.31 -24.17 9.89
C GLU A 426 24.37 -23.07 9.98
N CYS A 427 24.08 -22.02 10.69
CA CYS A 427 25.04 -20.96 10.95
C CYS A 427 24.62 -20.04 12.10
N ASP A 428 25.60 -19.28 12.58
CA ASP A 428 25.35 -18.11 13.40
C ASP A 428 25.26 -16.88 12.49
N ILE A 429 24.12 -16.17 12.51
CA ILE A 429 23.84 -15.04 11.63
C ILE A 429 23.22 -13.88 12.38
N HIS A 430 23.45 -12.66 11.88
CA HIS A 430 22.78 -11.46 12.33
C HIS A 430 21.75 -11.00 11.29
N GLY A 431 20.46 -11.18 11.58
CA GLY A 431 19.36 -10.84 10.66
C GLY A 431 19.35 -11.67 9.38
N SER A 432 19.50 -11.03 8.21
CA SER A 432 19.60 -11.67 6.89
C SER A 432 20.88 -11.26 6.15
N SER A 433 21.93 -10.84 6.88
CA SER A 433 23.16 -10.35 6.27
C SER A 433 24.15 -11.49 6.00
N ASP A 434 24.33 -11.85 4.72
CA ASP A 434 25.29 -12.89 4.30
C ASP A 434 26.73 -12.60 4.77
N SER A 435 27.09 -11.35 5.00
CA SER A 435 28.40 -10.96 5.52
C SER A 435 28.59 -11.26 7.00
N SER A 436 27.51 -11.53 7.73
CA SER A 436 27.55 -11.87 9.16
C SER A 436 27.59 -13.37 9.43
N ILE A 437 27.49 -14.23 8.43
CA ILE A 437 27.46 -15.69 8.57
C ILE A 437 28.77 -16.21 9.16
N ARG A 438 28.66 -16.98 10.26
CA ARG A 438 29.76 -17.64 10.98
C ARG A 438 29.37 -19.06 11.38
N ASN A 439 30.36 -19.87 11.79
CA ASN A 439 30.15 -21.24 12.29
C ASN A 439 29.26 -22.08 11.33
N VAL A 440 29.66 -22.09 10.06
CA VAL A 440 28.91 -22.70 8.97
C VAL A 440 28.94 -24.21 9.02
N VAL A 441 27.78 -24.85 9.04
CA VAL A 441 27.57 -26.24 8.65
C VAL A 441 27.03 -26.24 7.23
N PRO A 442 27.75 -26.80 6.24
CA PRO A 442 27.28 -26.80 4.86
C PRO A 442 26.16 -27.80 4.61
N SER A 443 25.32 -27.51 3.63
CA SER A 443 24.32 -28.45 3.12
C SER A 443 24.99 -29.61 2.38
N ASP A 444 24.40 -30.80 2.45
CA ASP A 444 24.92 -32.01 1.77
C ASP A 444 24.54 -32.04 0.28
N ILE A 445 25.13 -31.08 -0.46
CA ILE A 445 24.93 -30.94 -1.91
C ILE A 445 25.51 -32.14 -2.64
N ALA A 446 26.57 -32.76 -2.13
CA ALA A 446 27.20 -33.91 -2.76
C ALA A 446 26.22 -35.09 -2.88
N SER A 447 25.51 -35.42 -1.82
CA SER A 447 24.48 -36.47 -1.84
C SER A 447 23.30 -36.09 -2.74
N LEU A 448 22.93 -34.79 -2.81
CA LEU A 448 21.81 -34.33 -3.63
C LEU A 448 22.08 -34.57 -5.13
N VAL A 449 23.30 -34.27 -5.61
CA VAL A 449 23.64 -34.31 -7.05
C VAL A 449 24.34 -35.59 -7.48
N LYS A 450 24.45 -36.59 -6.59
CA LYS A 450 25.19 -37.81 -6.79
C LYS A 450 24.80 -38.56 -8.07
N ASP A 451 23.50 -38.62 -8.33
CA ASP A 451 22.93 -39.37 -9.45
C ASP A 451 22.68 -38.47 -10.69
N CYS A 452 23.18 -37.22 -10.68
CA CYS A 452 23.04 -36.24 -11.75
C CYS A 452 24.40 -35.81 -12.30
N PRO A 453 25.09 -36.65 -13.11
CA PRO A 453 26.47 -36.38 -13.58
C PRO A 453 26.57 -35.11 -14.43
N ASP A 454 25.56 -34.74 -15.19
CA ASP A 454 25.56 -33.63 -16.12
C ASP A 454 25.01 -32.32 -15.52
N ILE A 455 24.63 -32.32 -14.24
CA ILE A 455 24.07 -31.13 -13.60
C ILE A 455 25.05 -29.96 -13.57
N ARG A 456 24.57 -28.77 -13.89
CA ARG A 456 25.33 -27.52 -13.79
C ARG A 456 24.92 -26.75 -12.53
N ILE A 457 25.90 -26.27 -11.78
CA ILE A 457 25.69 -25.60 -10.51
C ILE A 457 25.91 -24.10 -10.67
N PHE A 458 24.94 -23.33 -10.23
CA PHE A 458 24.94 -21.87 -10.28
C PHE A 458 24.77 -21.28 -8.89
N GLY A 459 25.48 -20.18 -8.60
CA GLY A 459 25.35 -19.43 -7.36
C GLY A 459 24.63 -18.11 -7.58
N ASN A 460 23.54 -17.89 -6.86
CA ASN A 460 22.79 -16.65 -6.89
C ASN A 460 23.52 -15.54 -6.09
N GLY A 461 24.56 -14.99 -6.68
CA GLY A 461 25.43 -13.96 -6.12
C GLY A 461 26.78 -14.45 -5.62
N ASP A 462 27.65 -13.50 -5.29
CA ASP A 462 29.03 -13.75 -4.87
C ASP A 462 29.14 -14.54 -3.56
N ALA A 463 28.24 -14.29 -2.60
CA ALA A 463 28.26 -14.93 -1.30
C ALA A 463 28.03 -16.44 -1.43
N ALA A 464 27.04 -16.87 -2.19
CA ALA A 464 26.74 -18.27 -2.46
C ALA A 464 27.95 -18.97 -3.11
N CYS A 465 28.52 -18.37 -4.15
CA CYS A 465 29.70 -18.93 -4.84
C CYS A 465 30.91 -19.06 -3.93
N ARG A 466 31.18 -18.04 -3.09
CA ARG A 466 32.33 -18.06 -2.17
C ARG A 466 32.18 -19.16 -1.11
N LEU A 467 30.98 -19.31 -0.54
CA LEU A 467 30.72 -20.33 0.49
C LEU A 467 30.72 -21.74 -0.12
N TYR A 468 30.14 -21.91 -1.31
CA TYR A 468 30.20 -23.20 -2.01
C TYR A 468 31.65 -23.64 -2.29
N ARG A 469 32.48 -22.76 -2.84
CA ARG A 469 33.91 -23.06 -3.09
C ARG A 469 34.65 -23.44 -1.81
N LYS A 470 34.32 -22.78 -0.71
CA LYS A 470 34.98 -23.01 0.56
C LYS A 470 34.57 -24.29 1.26
N TYR A 471 33.29 -24.67 1.17
CA TYR A 471 32.75 -25.74 2.02
C TYR A 471 32.20 -26.97 1.29
N CYS A 472 31.84 -26.82 0.00
CA CYS A 472 31.12 -27.87 -0.75
C CYS A 472 31.87 -28.33 -2.00
N GLN A 473 32.68 -27.52 -2.65
CA GLN A 473 33.25 -27.81 -3.97
C GLN A 473 34.11 -29.07 -3.96
N GLU A 474 34.92 -29.31 -2.94
CA GLU A 474 35.76 -30.49 -2.84
C GLU A 474 34.95 -31.80 -2.76
N SER A 475 33.88 -31.81 -1.95
CA SER A 475 33.00 -32.98 -1.80
C SER A 475 32.08 -33.23 -3.00
N VAL A 476 31.65 -32.15 -3.68
CA VAL A 476 30.77 -32.23 -4.85
C VAL A 476 31.54 -32.53 -6.14
N GLY A 477 32.79 -32.10 -6.24
CA GLY A 477 33.64 -32.32 -7.40
C GLY A 477 33.22 -31.55 -8.68
N LYS A 478 32.38 -30.50 -8.54
CA LYS A 478 31.89 -29.67 -9.64
C LYS A 478 32.15 -28.19 -9.39
N ASP A 479 32.38 -27.46 -10.48
CA ASP A 479 32.53 -26.00 -10.43
C ASP A 479 31.16 -25.30 -10.30
N ILE A 480 31.18 -24.11 -9.70
CA ILE A 480 30.01 -23.23 -9.60
C ILE A 480 30.15 -22.01 -10.50
N THR A 481 29.15 -21.77 -11.33
CA THR A 481 29.04 -20.57 -12.15
C THR A 481 28.29 -19.47 -11.39
N ARG A 482 28.85 -18.26 -11.42
CA ARG A 482 28.22 -17.13 -10.73
C ARG A 482 27.12 -16.51 -11.57
N LEU A 483 25.94 -16.30 -10.97
CA LEU A 483 24.87 -15.46 -11.49
C LEU A 483 24.79 -14.14 -10.71
N PRO A 484 24.40 -13.02 -11.33
CA PRO A 484 24.11 -11.79 -10.58
C PRO A 484 23.01 -12.03 -9.57
N SER A 485 23.20 -11.57 -8.32
CA SER A 485 22.25 -11.82 -7.23
C SER A 485 20.87 -11.18 -7.49
N THR A 486 19.83 -11.95 -7.29
CA THR A 486 18.43 -11.50 -7.34
C THR A 486 17.99 -10.73 -6.08
N SER A 487 18.84 -10.67 -5.06
CA SER A 487 18.57 -9.92 -3.83
C SER A 487 18.30 -8.44 -4.10
N PRO A 488 17.36 -7.80 -3.39
CA PRO A 488 17.14 -6.35 -3.47
C PRO A 488 18.38 -5.52 -3.10
N ALA A 489 19.30 -6.08 -2.33
CA ALA A 489 20.58 -5.44 -2.01
C ALA A 489 21.48 -5.22 -3.23
N ASN A 490 21.29 -5.98 -4.32
CA ASN A 490 22.00 -5.79 -5.59
C ASN A 490 21.32 -4.70 -6.44
N ALA A 491 21.49 -3.45 -6.05
CA ALA A 491 20.85 -2.30 -6.73
C ALA A 491 21.41 -2.00 -8.13
N ILE A 492 22.58 -2.56 -8.49
CA ILE A 492 23.25 -2.32 -9.77
C ILE A 492 22.49 -2.97 -10.94
N PHE A 493 21.82 -4.10 -10.69
CA PHE A 493 21.08 -4.83 -11.71
C PHE A 493 19.58 -4.49 -11.64
N THR A 494 19.02 -3.99 -12.74
CA THR A 494 17.57 -3.96 -12.95
C THR A 494 17.04 -5.38 -13.18
N VAL A 495 15.71 -5.56 -13.15
CA VAL A 495 15.12 -6.88 -13.44
C VAL A 495 15.48 -7.35 -14.84
N ASP A 496 15.41 -6.47 -15.83
CA ASP A 496 15.70 -6.79 -17.23
C ASP A 496 17.16 -7.24 -17.41
N ARG A 497 18.11 -6.53 -16.82
CA ARG A 497 19.52 -6.94 -16.83
C ARG A 497 19.79 -8.25 -16.10
N LEU A 498 19.01 -8.55 -15.06
CA LEU A 498 19.10 -9.87 -14.40
C LEU A 498 18.60 -10.96 -15.33
N ILE A 499 17.45 -10.74 -16.00
CA ILE A 499 16.90 -11.69 -16.97
C ILE A 499 17.91 -11.95 -18.09
N GLU A 500 18.43 -10.91 -18.73
CA GLU A 500 19.46 -11.05 -19.79
C GLU A 500 20.68 -11.87 -19.34
N ALA A 501 21.24 -11.55 -18.17
CA ALA A 501 22.43 -12.25 -17.67
C ALA A 501 22.16 -13.70 -17.24
N TRP A 502 20.95 -13.97 -16.74
CA TRP A 502 20.54 -15.33 -16.38
C TRP A 502 20.17 -16.15 -17.63
N GLU A 503 19.51 -15.53 -18.62
CA GLU A 503 19.19 -16.13 -19.92
C GLU A 503 20.45 -16.58 -20.64
N GLU A 504 21.48 -15.73 -20.72
CA GLU A 504 22.77 -16.08 -21.32
C GLU A 504 23.42 -17.30 -20.67
N ALA A 505 23.32 -17.43 -19.33
CA ALA A 505 24.00 -18.48 -18.59
C ALA A 505 23.18 -19.77 -18.45
N VAL A 506 21.87 -19.67 -18.27
CA VAL A 506 20.96 -20.78 -17.90
C VAL A 506 20.06 -21.16 -19.07
N GLY A 507 19.62 -20.21 -19.91
CA GLY A 507 18.70 -20.42 -21.03
C GLY A 507 19.07 -21.61 -21.93
N PRO A 508 20.31 -21.71 -22.44
CA PRO A 508 20.74 -22.82 -23.30
C PRO A 508 20.61 -24.23 -22.67
N LEU A 509 20.54 -24.30 -21.34
CA LEU A 509 20.36 -25.56 -20.61
C LEU A 509 18.88 -25.96 -20.46
N LEU A 510 17.98 -24.99 -20.59
CA LEU A 510 16.53 -25.19 -20.50
C LEU A 510 15.90 -25.53 -21.86
N GLU A 511 16.43 -24.98 -22.98
CA GLU A 511 15.93 -25.21 -24.33
C GLU A 511 16.15 -26.65 -24.84
N ASN A 512 17.12 -27.35 -24.27
CA ASN A 512 17.46 -28.74 -24.64
C ASN A 512 16.88 -29.79 -23.67
N ALA A 513 15.84 -29.43 -22.92
CA ALA A 513 15.25 -30.27 -21.88
C ALA A 513 13.96 -30.98 -22.31
#